data_a0f620d062635b6c363f6008d162f8c1
#
_entry.id   a0f620d062635b6c363f6008d162f8c1
#
_cell.length_a   1.000
_cell.length_b   1.000
_cell.length_c   1.000
_cell.angle_alpha   90.00
_cell.angle_beta   90.00
_cell.angle_gamma   90.00
#
_symmetry.space_group_name_H-M   'P 1'
#
loop_
_entity.id
_entity.type
_entity.pdbx_description
1 polymer ?
#
loop_
_entity_poly.entity_id
_entity_poly.type
_entity_poly.pdbx_seq_one_letter_code
_entity_poly.pdbx_strand_id
1 'polypeptide(L)'
;MAMTMSQKILAYHAGLDSVEAGQLIMADLDMVLGNDITTPVAVNEFEKAGFDGVFDTEKISLVMDHFTPNKDIKAAQQCMQCRNFARQLIVA
;
A
#
# COMPACT_ATOMS: atom_id res chain seq x y z
N MET A 1 20.19 -0.57 -24.03
CA MET A 1 20.89 -0.26 -22.78
C MET A 1 20.68 -1.38 -21.77
N ALA A 2 21.74 -1.81 -21.12
CA ALA A 2 21.64 -2.87 -20.12
C ALA A 2 20.95 -2.32 -18.85
N MET A 3 19.99 -3.05 -18.33
CA MET A 3 19.27 -2.69 -17.11
C MET A 3 19.25 -3.86 -16.13
N THR A 4 19.21 -3.56 -14.84
CA THR A 4 18.98 -4.57 -13.81
C THR A 4 17.54 -5.09 -13.92
N MET A 5 17.25 -6.19 -13.22
CA MET A 5 15.89 -6.73 -13.14
C MET A 5 14.92 -5.69 -12.57
N SER A 6 15.33 -4.96 -11.52
CA SER A 6 14.49 -3.92 -10.92
C SER A 6 14.21 -2.78 -11.90
N GLN A 7 15.22 -2.35 -12.66
CA GLN A 7 15.03 -1.31 -13.67
C GLN A 7 14.06 -1.76 -14.76
N LYS A 8 14.15 -3.00 -15.21
CA LYS A 8 13.24 -3.54 -16.22
C LYS A 8 11.79 -3.56 -15.74
N ILE A 9 11.56 -3.99 -14.50
CA ILE A 9 10.23 -4.04 -13.93
C ILE A 9 9.65 -2.63 -13.78
N LEU A 10 10.44 -1.71 -13.24
CA LEU A 10 10.00 -0.32 -13.05
C LEU A 10 9.72 0.38 -14.38
N ALA A 11 10.56 0.17 -15.39
CA ALA A 11 10.35 0.74 -16.72
C ALA A 11 9.05 0.23 -17.34
N TYR A 12 8.78 -1.06 -17.23
CA TYR A 12 7.55 -1.67 -17.73
C TYR A 12 6.31 -1.04 -17.10
N HIS A 13 6.32 -0.88 -15.76
CA HIS A 13 5.18 -0.33 -15.03
C HIS A 13 5.03 1.19 -15.23
N ALA A 14 6.09 1.88 -15.63
CA ALA A 14 6.05 3.32 -15.93
C ALA A 14 5.73 3.62 -17.40
N GLY A 15 5.67 2.59 -18.25
CA GLY A 15 5.47 2.76 -19.68
C GLY A 15 6.67 3.37 -20.40
N LEU A 16 7.89 3.14 -19.88
CA LEU A 16 9.13 3.68 -20.40
C LEU A 16 10.01 2.58 -20.99
N ASP A 17 10.88 2.93 -21.93
CA ASP A 17 11.83 1.98 -22.51
C ASP A 17 12.97 1.66 -21.54
N SER A 18 13.37 2.63 -20.71
CA SER A 18 14.43 2.46 -19.74
C SER A 18 14.27 3.41 -18.57
N VAL A 19 14.86 3.08 -17.42
CA VAL A 19 14.93 3.92 -16.23
C VAL A 19 16.36 3.90 -15.66
N GLU A 20 16.70 4.96 -14.93
CA GLU A 20 18.01 5.11 -14.31
C GLU A 20 17.87 5.38 -12.83
N ALA A 21 18.93 5.08 -12.05
CA ALA A 21 18.97 5.39 -10.64
C ALA A 21 18.81 6.90 -10.42
N GLY A 22 17.98 7.29 -9.45
CA GLY A 22 17.68 8.70 -9.15
C GLY A 22 16.59 9.33 -10.00
N GLN A 23 16.09 8.64 -11.02
CA GLN A 23 15.02 9.14 -11.86
C GLN A 23 13.68 9.07 -11.15
N LEU A 24 12.87 10.13 -11.23
CA LEU A 24 11.51 10.15 -10.70
C LEU A 24 10.55 9.59 -11.77
N ILE A 25 9.80 8.57 -11.42
CA ILE A 25 8.84 7.93 -12.32
C ILE A 25 7.48 7.77 -11.66
N MET A 26 6.44 7.66 -12.51
CA MET A 26 5.09 7.26 -12.09
C MET A 26 4.86 5.83 -12.57
N ALA A 27 4.87 4.88 -11.65
CA ALA A 27 4.73 3.47 -11.95
C ALA A 27 3.37 2.95 -11.51
N ASP A 28 2.71 2.19 -12.38
CA ASP A 28 1.48 1.50 -12.03
C ASP A 28 1.78 0.33 -11.10
N LEU A 29 0.88 0.08 -10.17
CA LEU A 29 1.04 -0.98 -9.18
C LEU A 29 0.19 -2.20 -9.55
N ASP A 30 0.78 -3.38 -9.42
CA ASP A 30 0.05 -4.64 -9.56
C ASP A 30 -0.75 -4.96 -8.31
N MET A 31 -0.19 -4.68 -7.14
CA MET A 31 -0.80 -4.94 -5.86
C MET A 31 -0.21 -4.05 -4.77
N VAL A 32 -1.05 -3.67 -3.82
CA VAL A 32 -0.64 -2.93 -2.62
C VAL A 32 -0.87 -3.81 -1.41
N LEU A 33 0.19 -4.01 -0.63
CA LEU A 33 0.12 -4.79 0.61
C LEU A 33 0.39 -3.87 1.79
N GLY A 34 -0.55 -3.83 2.74
CA GLY A 34 -0.41 -3.09 3.98
C GLY A 34 -0.35 -4.02 5.18
N ASN A 35 0.34 -3.58 6.23
CA ASN A 35 0.37 -4.31 7.50
C ASN A 35 -0.22 -3.47 8.62
N ASP A 36 -0.23 -4.02 9.84
CA ASP A 36 -0.83 -3.37 11.01
C ASP A 36 0.05 -2.27 11.62
N ILE A 37 1.30 -2.13 11.21
CA ILE A 37 2.20 -1.07 11.69
C ILE A 37 2.05 0.20 10.84
N THR A 38 2.18 0.08 9.54
CA THR A 38 2.26 1.23 8.63
C THR A 38 0.91 1.63 8.04
N THR A 39 -0.03 0.71 7.92
CA THR A 39 -1.35 0.99 7.35
C THR A 39 -2.12 2.05 8.13
N PRO A 40 -2.14 2.06 9.49
CA PRO A 40 -2.84 3.13 10.22
C PRO A 40 -2.31 4.53 9.90
N VAL A 41 -1.01 4.70 9.70
CA VAL A 41 -0.43 5.99 9.29
C VAL A 41 -0.93 6.37 7.90
N ALA A 42 -0.93 5.43 6.98
CA ALA A 42 -1.42 5.66 5.61
C ALA A 42 -2.92 5.99 5.59
N VAL A 43 -3.72 5.31 6.41
CA VAL A 43 -5.16 5.57 6.54
C VAL A 43 -5.42 6.97 7.06
N ASN A 44 -4.67 7.42 8.07
CA ASN A 44 -4.81 8.77 8.62
C ASN A 44 -4.53 9.83 7.54
N GLU A 45 -3.49 9.64 6.74
CA GLU A 45 -3.15 10.57 5.65
C GLU A 45 -4.19 10.51 4.51
N PHE A 46 -4.71 9.33 4.22
CA PHE A 46 -5.78 9.15 3.25
C PHE A 46 -7.03 9.95 3.64
N GLU A 47 -7.43 9.86 4.91
CA GLU A 47 -8.59 10.61 5.43
C GLU A 47 -8.35 12.11 5.42
N LYS A 48 -7.15 12.57 5.80
CA LYS A 48 -6.78 13.99 5.77
C LYS A 48 -6.81 14.56 4.37
N ALA A 49 -6.44 13.77 3.36
CA ALA A 49 -6.45 14.19 1.97
C ALA A 49 -7.87 14.28 1.39
N GLY A 50 -8.86 13.75 2.10
CA GLY A 50 -10.25 13.81 1.67
C GLY A 50 -10.64 12.79 0.61
N PHE A 51 -9.85 11.75 0.42
CA PHE A 51 -10.20 10.67 -0.50
C PHE A 51 -11.34 9.83 0.09
N ASP A 52 -12.26 9.41 -0.75
CA ASP A 52 -13.42 8.60 -0.35
C ASP A 52 -13.44 7.20 -0.99
N GLY A 53 -12.43 6.86 -1.77
CA GLY A 53 -12.32 5.54 -2.39
C GLY A 53 -10.88 5.20 -2.73
N VAL A 54 -10.61 3.92 -2.97
CA VAL A 54 -9.30 3.42 -3.38
C VAL A 54 -9.30 3.15 -4.89
N PHE A 55 -8.11 3.08 -5.49
CA PHE A 55 -7.98 2.96 -6.94
C PHE A 55 -8.54 1.64 -7.48
N ASP A 56 -8.35 0.54 -6.75
CA ASP A 56 -8.84 -0.78 -7.16
C ASP A 56 -8.90 -1.68 -5.93
N THR A 57 -10.11 -2.07 -5.52
CA THR A 57 -10.30 -2.89 -4.32
C THR A 57 -9.72 -4.30 -4.45
N GLU A 58 -9.55 -4.80 -5.68
CA GLU A 58 -8.98 -6.13 -5.90
C GLU A 58 -7.45 -6.15 -5.81
N LYS A 59 -6.80 -4.99 -5.86
CA LYS A 59 -5.34 -4.86 -5.82
C LYS A 59 -4.79 -4.46 -4.47
N ILE A 60 -5.62 -4.36 -3.45
CA ILE A 60 -5.21 -3.94 -2.10
C ILE A 60 -5.50 -5.06 -1.12
N SER A 61 -4.49 -5.40 -0.32
CA SER A 61 -4.59 -6.43 0.71
C SER A 61 -3.97 -5.93 2.00
N LEU A 62 -4.63 -6.20 3.13
CA LEU A 62 -4.13 -5.83 4.45
C LEU A 62 -3.90 -7.10 5.26
N VAL A 63 -2.72 -7.23 5.85
CA VAL A 63 -2.32 -8.40 6.64
C VAL A 63 -1.89 -7.94 8.03
N MET A 64 -2.58 -8.43 9.05
CA MET A 64 -2.32 -8.10 10.46
C MET A 64 -1.34 -9.11 11.02
N ASP A 65 -0.05 -8.92 10.79
CA ASP A 65 0.98 -9.92 11.05
C ASP A 65 2.09 -9.48 11.99
N HIS A 66 2.20 -8.19 12.30
CA HIS A 66 3.28 -7.68 13.16
C HIS A 66 2.88 -7.58 14.63
N PHE A 67 1.66 -7.11 14.90
CA PHE A 67 1.15 -6.88 16.26
C PHE A 67 0.19 -7.97 16.73
N THR A 68 0.20 -9.12 16.09
CA THR A 68 -0.66 -10.24 16.49
C THR A 68 0.19 -11.42 17.00
N PRO A 69 -0.22 -12.07 18.11
CA PRO A 69 -1.33 -11.66 19.00
C PRO A 69 -1.06 -10.31 19.66
N ASN A 70 -2.13 -9.51 19.84
CA ASN A 70 -2.00 -8.15 20.34
C ASN A 70 -1.52 -8.14 21.79
N LYS A 71 -0.45 -7.41 22.08
CA LYS A 71 0.15 -7.35 23.40
C LYS A 71 -0.39 -6.22 24.26
N ASP A 72 -1.04 -5.21 23.66
CA ASP A 72 -1.58 -4.04 24.36
C ASP A 72 -2.77 -3.45 23.60
N ILE A 73 -3.38 -2.44 24.23
CA ILE A 73 -4.56 -1.77 23.66
C ILE A 73 -4.22 -1.03 22.36
N LYS A 74 -3.06 -0.40 22.30
CA LYS A 74 -2.65 0.36 21.12
C LYS A 74 -2.51 -0.55 19.90
N ALA A 75 -1.87 -1.71 20.06
CA ALA A 75 -1.72 -2.68 18.98
C ALA A 75 -3.09 -3.19 18.51
N ALA A 76 -3.99 -3.49 19.43
CA ALA A 76 -5.34 -3.93 19.10
C ALA A 76 -6.13 -2.83 18.36
N GLN A 77 -5.98 -1.59 18.76
CA GLN A 77 -6.63 -0.44 18.10
C GLN A 77 -6.13 -0.26 16.67
N GLN A 78 -4.83 -0.44 16.44
CA GLN A 78 -4.25 -0.35 15.09
C GLN A 78 -4.79 -1.44 14.18
N CYS A 79 -4.86 -2.68 14.66
CA CYS A 79 -5.46 -3.77 13.89
C CYS A 79 -6.94 -3.52 13.60
N MET A 80 -7.68 -2.99 14.57
CA MET A 80 -9.09 -2.65 14.38
C MET A 80 -9.27 -1.53 13.35
N GLN A 81 -8.41 -0.53 13.37
CA GLN A 81 -8.43 0.56 12.39
C GLN A 81 -8.24 0.02 10.97
N CYS A 82 -7.28 -0.89 10.78
CA CYS A 82 -7.04 -1.52 9.50
C CYS A 82 -8.26 -2.32 9.01
N ARG A 83 -8.87 -3.10 9.90
CA ARG A 83 -10.07 -3.88 9.57
C ARG A 83 -11.25 -3.00 9.22
N ASN A 84 -11.46 -1.91 9.94
CA ASN A 84 -12.54 -0.96 9.65
C ASN A 84 -12.34 -0.29 8.30
N PHE A 85 -11.11 0.13 7.99
CA PHE A 85 -10.79 0.70 6.69
C PHE A 85 -11.06 -0.30 5.56
N ALA A 86 -10.63 -1.55 5.73
CA ALA A 86 -10.86 -2.60 4.74
C ALA A 86 -12.35 -2.84 4.51
N ARG A 87 -13.17 -2.88 5.56
CA ARG A 87 -14.61 -3.08 5.44
C ARG A 87 -15.29 -1.95 4.69
N GLN A 88 -14.85 -0.72 4.91
CA GLN A 88 -15.47 0.46 4.30
C GLN A 88 -15.08 0.65 2.84
N LEU A 89 -13.81 0.39 2.49
CA LEU A 89 -13.26 0.81 1.21
C LEU A 89 -12.72 -0.31 0.33
N ILE A 90 -12.46 -1.49 0.89
CA ILE A 90 -11.86 -2.61 0.16
C ILE A 90 -12.85 -3.76 0.00
N VAL A 91 -13.52 -4.14 1.08
CA VAL A 91 -14.51 -5.22 1.09
C VAL A 91 -15.89 -4.60 1.05
N ALA A 92 -16.51 -4.67 -0.10
CA ALA A 92 -17.85 -4.13 -0.28
C ALA A 92 -18.90 -5.05 0.36
#